data_0df93cedac34122c03ca231409fa6759
#
_entry.id   0df93cedac34122c03ca231409fa6759
#
_cell.length_a   1.000
_cell.length_b   1.000
_cell.length_c   1.000
_cell.angle_alpha   90.00
_cell.angle_beta   90.00
_cell.angle_gamma   90.00
#
_symmetry.space_group_name_H-M   'P 1'
#
loop_
_entity.id
_entity.type
_entity.pdbx_description
1 polymer ?
#
loop_
_entity_poly.entity_id
_entity_poly.type
_entity_poly.pdbx_seq_one_letter_code
_entity_poly.pdbx_strand_id
1 'polypeptide(L)'
;KNIDLIRMDIEGSEVEVLEGLTSAIKSGIFLGKIVFECHFPKYDDERHSMRKQLTMLFQNGYYAKIMTSNDEKKTHFHKRNYKPDQIVPTGIDRCQGIYYGISNDDAEYFICDVGGVRDVLFEKR
;
A
#
# COMPACT_ATOMS: atom_id res chain seq x y z
N LYS A 1 7.10 23.41 9.83
CA LYS A 1 6.62 22.26 10.60
C LYS A 1 6.48 21.06 9.68
N ASN A 2 7.12 19.96 10.02
CA ASN A 2 7.13 18.77 9.18
C ASN A 2 5.97 17.83 9.53
N ILE A 3 5.41 17.20 8.50
CA ILE A 3 4.42 16.13 8.67
C ILE A 3 5.18 14.81 8.61
N ASP A 4 5.06 14.01 9.66
CA ASP A 4 5.79 12.74 9.78
C ASP A 4 5.00 11.55 9.26
N LEU A 5 3.68 11.65 9.21
CA LEU A 5 2.81 10.55 8.81
C LEU A 5 1.50 11.08 8.23
N ILE A 6 1.11 10.53 7.10
CA ILE A 6 -0.23 10.70 6.54
C ILE A 6 -0.94 9.35 6.60
N ARG A 7 -2.10 9.32 7.24
CA ARG A 7 -2.95 8.14 7.30
C ARG A 7 -4.25 8.42 6.55
N MET A 8 -4.65 7.49 5.68
CA MET A 8 -5.85 7.65 4.86
C MET A 8 -6.74 6.41 4.93
N ASP A 9 -8.04 6.64 5.10
CA ASP A 9 -9.09 5.63 4.95
C ASP A 9 -10.27 6.35 4.31
N ILE A 10 -10.18 6.59 3.00
CA ILE A 10 -11.05 7.51 2.27
C ILE A 10 -11.70 6.87 1.03
N GLU A 11 -11.96 5.58 1.13
CA GLU A 11 -12.81 4.84 0.18
C GLU A 11 -12.36 4.93 -1.29
N GLY A 12 -11.06 4.85 -1.54
CA GLY A 12 -10.50 4.87 -2.87
C GLY A 12 -9.94 6.22 -3.31
N SER A 13 -10.19 7.29 -2.55
CA SER A 13 -9.68 8.63 -2.87
C SER A 13 -8.20 8.81 -2.51
N GLU A 14 -7.53 7.77 -2.03
CA GLU A 14 -6.08 7.82 -1.79
C GLU A 14 -5.30 8.11 -3.07
N VAL A 15 -5.82 7.73 -4.23
CA VAL A 15 -5.19 8.04 -5.53
C VAL A 15 -5.06 9.56 -5.71
N GLU A 16 -6.15 10.30 -5.48
CA GLU A 16 -6.16 11.76 -5.63
C GLU A 16 -5.24 12.43 -4.62
N VAL A 17 -5.21 11.93 -3.38
CA VAL A 17 -4.33 12.48 -2.34
C VAL A 17 -2.87 12.27 -2.71
N LEU A 18 -2.49 11.08 -3.17
CA LEU A 18 -1.12 10.81 -3.60
C LEU A 18 -0.74 11.67 -4.81
N GLU A 19 -1.65 11.84 -5.76
CA GLU A 19 -1.43 12.72 -6.90
C GLU A 19 -1.16 14.15 -6.43
N GLY A 20 -1.94 14.64 -5.47
CA GLY A 20 -1.74 15.98 -4.89
C GLY A 20 -0.44 16.14 -4.12
N LEU A 21 0.12 15.05 -3.59
CA LEU A 21 1.39 15.07 -2.87
C LEU A 21 2.62 14.99 -3.77
N THR A 22 2.44 14.73 -5.06
CA THR A 22 3.55 14.42 -5.98
C THR A 22 4.63 15.51 -5.97
N SER A 23 4.24 16.78 -6.05
CA SER A 23 5.21 17.88 -6.07
C SER A 23 6.00 17.97 -4.76
N ALA A 24 5.33 17.82 -3.63
CA ALA A 24 5.99 17.88 -2.32
C ALA A 24 6.95 16.70 -2.12
N ILE A 25 6.59 15.52 -2.63
CA ILE A 25 7.46 14.34 -2.57
C ILE A 25 8.68 14.52 -3.47
N LYS A 26 8.47 14.93 -4.72
CA LYS A 26 9.56 15.12 -5.67
C LYS A 26 10.55 16.20 -5.26
N SER A 27 10.07 17.26 -4.63
CA SER A 27 10.92 18.36 -4.17
C SER A 27 11.59 18.10 -2.82
N GLY A 28 11.24 16.99 -2.15
CA GLY A 28 11.79 16.68 -0.84
C GLY A 28 11.18 17.47 0.32
N ILE A 29 10.08 18.19 0.07
CA ILE A 29 9.37 18.93 1.13
C ILE A 29 8.63 17.94 2.04
N PHE A 30 8.05 16.88 1.46
CA PHE A 30 7.41 15.82 2.23
C PHE A 30 8.32 14.59 2.26
N LEU A 31 8.71 14.16 3.46
CA LEU A 31 9.57 12.99 3.70
C LEU A 31 8.90 11.98 4.63
N GLY A 32 7.65 12.20 4.98
CA GLY A 32 6.94 11.40 5.97
C GLY A 32 6.50 10.03 5.46
N LYS A 33 5.97 9.24 6.37
CA LYS A 33 5.39 7.93 6.07
C LYS A 33 3.97 8.11 5.54
N ILE A 34 3.53 7.16 4.74
CA ILE A 34 2.18 7.15 4.17
C ILE A 34 1.56 5.78 4.44
N VAL A 35 0.41 5.77 5.10
CA VAL A 35 -0.33 4.52 5.34
C VAL A 35 -1.77 4.69 4.87
N PHE A 36 -2.28 3.69 4.18
CA PHE A 36 -3.68 3.72 3.77
C PHE A 36 -4.26 2.32 3.65
N GLU A 37 -5.58 2.27 3.73
CA GLU A 37 -6.36 1.07 3.40
C GLU A 37 -6.55 1.01 1.89
N CYS A 38 -6.25 -0.15 1.31
CA CYS A 38 -6.34 -0.34 -0.14
C CYS A 38 -7.78 -0.63 -0.55
N HIS A 39 -8.22 0.00 -1.64
CA HIS A 39 -9.57 -0.17 -2.18
C HIS A 39 -9.46 -0.67 -3.62
N PHE A 40 -8.94 -1.88 -3.77
CA PHE A 40 -8.64 -2.50 -5.06
C PHE A 40 -9.74 -2.36 -6.11
N PRO A 41 -11.03 -2.61 -5.79
CA PRO A 41 -12.08 -2.52 -6.81
C PRO A 41 -12.29 -1.14 -7.39
N LYS A 42 -11.75 -0.10 -6.73
CA LYS A 42 -11.90 1.30 -7.17
C LYS A 42 -10.72 1.79 -8.00
N TYR A 43 -9.67 0.98 -8.15
CA TYR A 43 -8.50 1.36 -8.91
C TYR A 43 -8.65 0.97 -10.38
N ASP A 44 -8.29 1.89 -11.27
CA ASP A 44 -8.39 1.72 -12.71
C ASP A 44 -7.19 2.42 -13.34
N ASP A 45 -6.40 1.69 -14.12
CA ASP A 45 -5.14 2.20 -14.66
C ASP A 45 -5.31 3.42 -15.57
N GLU A 46 -6.48 3.60 -16.18
CA GLU A 46 -6.73 4.71 -17.08
C GLU A 46 -7.35 5.92 -16.37
N ARG A 47 -8.28 5.69 -15.46
CA ARG A 47 -9.10 6.75 -14.86
C ARG A 47 -8.78 7.04 -13.41
N HIS A 48 -8.25 6.08 -12.69
CA HIS A 48 -8.04 6.16 -11.25
C HIS A 48 -6.84 5.28 -10.89
N SER A 49 -5.67 5.69 -11.39
CA SER A 49 -4.50 4.80 -11.40
C SER A 49 -3.71 4.86 -10.11
N MET A 50 -3.90 3.86 -9.25
CA MET A 50 -3.00 3.64 -8.13
C MET A 50 -1.61 3.22 -8.62
N ARG A 51 -1.52 2.47 -9.71
CA ARG A 51 -0.23 2.06 -10.29
C ARG A 51 0.67 3.26 -10.59
N LYS A 52 0.10 4.31 -11.18
CA LYS A 52 0.84 5.54 -11.46
C LYS A 52 1.37 6.18 -10.17
N GLN A 53 0.57 6.17 -9.12
CA GLN A 53 0.98 6.74 -7.84
C GLN A 53 2.08 5.89 -7.17
N LEU A 54 1.97 4.57 -7.25
CA LEU A 54 3.02 3.69 -6.72
C LEU A 54 4.34 3.89 -7.46
N THR A 55 4.28 4.02 -8.79
CA THR A 55 5.47 4.32 -9.60
C THR A 55 6.13 5.60 -9.12
N MET A 56 5.35 6.65 -8.90
CA MET A 56 5.85 7.92 -8.37
C MET A 56 6.53 7.74 -7.01
N LEU A 57 5.90 7.01 -6.10
CA LEU A 57 6.46 6.74 -4.79
C LEU A 57 7.78 5.98 -4.89
N PHE A 58 7.81 4.90 -5.66
CA PHE A 58 9.01 4.06 -5.79
C PHE A 58 10.17 4.82 -6.44
N GLN A 59 9.88 5.64 -7.44
CA GLN A 59 10.89 6.47 -8.09
C GLN A 59 11.48 7.53 -7.15
N ASN A 60 10.77 7.87 -6.08
CA ASN A 60 11.21 8.87 -5.12
C ASN A 60 11.69 8.25 -3.79
N GLY A 61 12.10 6.98 -3.82
CA GLY A 61 12.75 6.33 -2.69
C GLY A 61 11.81 5.71 -1.66
N TYR A 62 10.52 5.68 -1.93
CA TYR A 62 9.56 4.99 -1.05
C TYR A 62 9.58 3.48 -1.31
N TYR A 63 9.21 2.72 -0.30
CA TYR A 63 9.03 1.28 -0.40
C TYR A 63 7.92 0.84 0.54
N ALA A 64 7.29 -0.30 0.25
CA ALA A 64 6.26 -0.86 1.11
C ALA A 64 6.93 -1.55 2.30
N LYS A 65 6.96 -0.89 3.44
CA LYS A 65 7.57 -1.44 4.65
C LYS A 65 6.72 -2.53 5.27
N ILE A 66 5.40 -2.30 5.34
CA ILE A 66 4.45 -3.23 5.93
C ILE A 66 3.25 -3.33 5.00
N MET A 67 2.80 -4.56 4.75
CA MET A 67 1.54 -4.82 4.06
C MET A 67 0.76 -5.84 4.87
N THR A 68 -0.56 -5.68 4.92
CA THR A 68 -1.43 -6.64 5.59
C THR A 68 -2.40 -7.26 4.60
N SER A 69 -2.69 -8.54 4.79
CA SER A 69 -3.70 -9.21 3.98
C SER A 69 -5.10 -8.86 4.48
N ASN A 70 -6.06 -8.84 3.56
CA ASN A 70 -7.45 -8.63 3.91
C ASN A 70 -8.05 -9.87 4.58
N ASP A 71 -7.73 -11.04 4.04
CA ASP A 71 -8.10 -12.35 4.61
C ASP A 71 -6.96 -13.32 4.30
N GLU A 72 -6.29 -13.80 5.34
CA GLU A 72 -5.12 -14.66 5.18
C GLU A 72 -5.43 -15.97 4.47
N LYS A 73 -6.66 -16.45 4.55
CA LYS A 73 -7.09 -17.68 3.86
C LYS A 73 -7.23 -17.50 2.35
N LYS A 74 -7.37 -16.27 1.89
CA LYS A 74 -7.62 -15.93 0.48
C LYS A 74 -6.55 -15.03 -0.12
N THR A 75 -5.41 -14.89 0.56
CA THR A 75 -4.37 -13.96 0.11
C THR A 75 -3.58 -14.52 -1.06
N HIS A 76 -3.11 -13.63 -1.91
CA HIS A 76 -2.22 -13.95 -3.03
C HIS A 76 -0.74 -13.93 -2.63
N PHE A 77 -0.40 -13.48 -1.43
CA PHE A 77 1.00 -13.38 -1.00
C PHE A 77 1.71 -14.71 -1.01
N HIS A 78 1.02 -15.78 -0.61
CA HIS A 78 1.61 -17.13 -0.58
C HIS A 78 2.02 -17.62 -1.96
N LYS A 79 1.34 -17.21 -3.01
CA LYS A 79 1.66 -17.60 -4.40
C LYS A 79 2.97 -17.02 -4.89
N ARG A 80 3.46 -15.97 -4.24
CA ARG A 80 4.75 -15.35 -4.50
C ARG A 80 5.79 -15.66 -3.43
N ASN A 81 5.54 -16.71 -2.62
CA ASN A 81 6.44 -17.24 -1.60
C ASN A 81 6.65 -16.31 -0.40
N TYR A 82 5.72 -15.39 -0.15
CA TYR A 82 5.75 -14.59 1.07
C TYR A 82 5.04 -15.32 2.19
N LYS A 83 5.60 -15.20 3.39
CA LYS A 83 5.02 -15.73 4.63
C LYS A 83 4.79 -14.57 5.59
N PRO A 84 3.67 -14.57 6.33
CA PRO A 84 3.44 -13.50 7.28
C PRO A 84 4.39 -13.61 8.47
N ASP A 85 4.85 -12.45 8.97
CA ASP A 85 5.61 -12.38 10.21
C ASP A 85 4.72 -12.61 11.42
N GLN A 86 3.46 -12.17 11.32
CA GLN A 86 2.43 -12.36 12.34
C GLN A 86 1.09 -12.60 11.68
N ILE A 87 0.23 -13.32 12.40
CA ILE A 87 -1.16 -13.52 12.02
C ILE A 87 -2.03 -13.00 13.16
N VAL A 88 -2.95 -12.09 12.85
CA VAL A 88 -3.79 -11.43 13.84
C VAL A 88 -5.26 -11.78 13.56
N PRO A 89 -6.00 -12.31 14.56
CA PRO A 89 -7.44 -12.53 14.41
C PRO A 89 -8.16 -11.18 14.20
N THR A 90 -9.09 -11.15 13.23
CA THR A 90 -9.87 -9.94 12.94
C THR A 90 -11.37 -10.16 13.02
N GLY A 91 -11.80 -11.36 13.42
CA GLY A 91 -13.19 -11.73 13.56
C GLY A 91 -13.33 -13.23 13.70
N ILE A 92 -14.56 -13.74 13.68
CA ILE A 92 -14.81 -15.17 13.72
C ILE A 92 -14.30 -15.78 12.41
N ASP A 93 -13.36 -16.74 12.53
CA ASP A 93 -12.76 -17.45 11.41
C ASP A 93 -12.05 -16.54 10.39
N ARG A 94 -11.69 -15.31 10.79
CA ARG A 94 -10.94 -14.40 9.93
C ARG A 94 -9.65 -13.96 10.62
N CYS A 95 -8.60 -13.83 9.82
CA CYS A 95 -7.33 -13.30 10.29
C CYS A 95 -6.62 -12.53 9.19
N GLN A 96 -5.77 -11.60 9.61
CA GLN A 96 -4.85 -10.85 8.74
C GLN A 96 -3.44 -11.33 8.96
N GLY A 97 -2.67 -11.42 7.88
CA GLY A 97 -1.23 -11.59 7.96
C GLY A 97 -0.55 -10.23 7.87
N ILE A 98 0.52 -10.07 8.62
CA ILE A 98 1.38 -8.88 8.57
C ILE A 98 2.68 -9.28 7.88
N TYR A 99 3.02 -8.59 6.79
CA TYR A 99 4.14 -8.92 5.91
C TYR A 99 5.15 -7.80 5.87
N TYR A 100 6.43 -8.15 5.92
CA TYR A 100 7.56 -7.26 5.69
C TYR A 100 8.35 -7.73 4.49
N GLY A 101 9.12 -6.83 3.90
CA GLY A 101 10.06 -7.22 2.84
C GLY A 101 9.42 -7.52 1.48
N ILE A 102 8.22 -7.04 1.24
CA ILE A 102 7.57 -7.16 -0.07
C ILE A 102 8.31 -6.23 -1.05
N SER A 103 8.75 -6.78 -2.20
CA SER A 103 9.40 -5.98 -3.23
C SER A 103 8.46 -4.95 -3.84
N ASN A 104 9.02 -3.90 -4.44
CA ASN A 104 8.20 -2.89 -5.10
C ASN A 104 7.33 -3.50 -6.21
N ASP A 105 7.89 -4.39 -7.01
CA ASP A 105 7.14 -5.05 -8.09
C ASP A 105 6.00 -5.91 -7.54
N ASP A 106 6.24 -6.66 -6.48
CA ASP A 106 5.21 -7.49 -5.87
C ASP A 106 4.17 -6.65 -5.13
N ALA A 107 4.57 -5.56 -4.49
CA ALA A 107 3.62 -4.64 -3.86
C ALA A 107 2.66 -4.07 -4.90
N GLU A 108 3.17 -3.62 -6.04
CA GLU A 108 2.34 -3.14 -7.14
C GLU A 108 1.39 -4.22 -7.65
N TYR A 109 1.89 -5.43 -7.83
CA TYR A 109 1.07 -6.56 -8.27
C TYR A 109 -0.07 -6.85 -7.30
N PHE A 110 0.23 -6.92 -6.00
CA PHE A 110 -0.80 -7.21 -5.00
C PHE A 110 -1.81 -6.07 -4.86
N ILE A 111 -1.37 -4.83 -4.94
CA ILE A 111 -2.26 -3.67 -4.77
C ILE A 111 -3.09 -3.41 -6.02
N CYS A 112 -2.51 -3.55 -7.21
CA CYS A 112 -3.12 -3.10 -8.46
C CYS A 112 -3.68 -4.21 -9.33
N ASP A 113 -3.15 -5.44 -9.25
CA ASP A 113 -3.52 -6.50 -10.20
C ASP A 113 -4.42 -7.56 -9.60
N VAL A 114 -4.18 -7.99 -8.35
CA VAL A 114 -4.93 -9.11 -7.77
C VAL A 114 -5.73 -8.75 -6.53
N GLY A 115 -5.37 -7.68 -5.84
CA GLY A 115 -6.04 -7.27 -4.61
C GLY A 115 -5.69 -8.17 -3.42
N GLY A 116 -6.55 -8.16 -2.41
CA GLY A 116 -6.34 -8.93 -1.19
C GLY A 116 -5.45 -8.24 -0.16
N VAL A 117 -5.04 -7.01 -0.41
CA VAL A 117 -4.29 -6.17 0.51
C VAL A 117 -5.28 -5.32 1.31
N ARG A 118 -5.14 -5.31 2.63
CA ARG A 118 -5.93 -4.40 3.45
C ARG A 118 -5.23 -3.07 3.63
N ASP A 119 -4.04 -3.09 4.24
CA ASP A 119 -3.29 -1.88 4.53
C ASP A 119 -1.89 -1.96 3.98
N VAL A 120 -1.34 -0.80 3.64
CA VAL A 120 0.05 -0.67 3.26
C VAL A 120 0.66 0.56 3.93
N LEU A 121 1.87 0.39 4.46
CA LEU A 121 2.68 1.48 5.00
C LEU A 121 3.88 1.67 4.08
N PHE A 122 3.96 2.86 3.49
CA PHE A 122 5.12 3.28 2.70
C PHE A 122 6.04 4.14 3.56
N GLU A 123 7.33 3.88 3.43
CA GLU A 123 8.37 4.62 4.14
C GLU A 123 9.45 5.01 3.15
N LYS A 124 10.02 6.19 3.33
CA LYS A 124 11.12 6.64 2.49
C LYS A 124 12.44 6.09 3.01
N ARG A 125 13.26 5.59 2.08
CA ARG A 125 14.62 5.13 2.40
C ARG A 125 15.57 6.30 2.65
#